data_fe719537fd6652a75b061afdd3e68242
#
_entry.id   fe719537fd6652a75b061afdd3e68242
#
_cell.length_a   1.000
_cell.length_b   1.000
_cell.length_c   1.000
_cell.angle_alpha   90.00
_cell.angle_beta   90.00
_cell.angle_gamma   90.00
#
_symmetry.space_group_name_H-M   'P 1'
#
loop_
_entity.id
_entity.type
_entity.pdbx_description
1 polymer ?
#
loop_
_entity_poly.entity_id
_entity_poly.type
_entity_poly.pdbx_seq_one_letter_code
_entity_poly.pdbx_strand_id
1 'polypeptide(L)'
;FSGELMPRIQVVAEENAEGKVKAVYEELRSVFGKVPGVMKALSLWPEVLELYANRIGMIVFSKTLLTRAVKEMIASLVSKVNECDYCLTYHQSFLVDAGISSIEAEAIVTDYQTAPITDSEKKLLAYVEKVTRHAYKTTDADIAGLRECGWSEGQILEATLVVGLFCDINRWVDALGFRVEDD
;
A
#
# COMPACT_ATOMS: atom_id res chain seq x y z
N PHE A 1 -4.47 -26.92 21.33
CA PHE A 1 -5.31 -25.78 20.85
C PHE A 1 -4.72 -25.34 19.52
N SER A 2 -5.24 -25.85 18.41
CA SER A 2 -5.06 -25.29 17.06
C SER A 2 -5.99 -24.06 16.99
N GLY A 3 -5.54 -22.94 17.51
CA GLY A 3 -6.24 -21.70 17.32
C GLY A 3 -6.01 -21.26 15.86
N GLU A 4 -7.01 -21.41 15.01
CA GLU A 4 -7.09 -20.64 13.79
C GLU A 4 -6.98 -19.16 14.19
N LEU A 5 -5.90 -18.53 13.77
CA LEU A 5 -5.65 -17.11 14.07
C LEU A 5 -6.50 -16.29 13.10
N MET A 6 -7.79 -16.19 13.39
CA MET A 6 -8.75 -15.36 12.69
C MET A 6 -8.46 -13.87 12.97
N PRO A 7 -8.81 -12.96 12.04
CA PRO A 7 -8.83 -11.53 12.36
C PRO A 7 -9.60 -11.26 13.66
N ARG A 8 -9.22 -10.20 14.38
CA ARG A 8 -9.82 -9.84 15.68
C ARG A 8 -11.29 -9.41 15.60
N ILE A 9 -11.78 -9.19 14.38
CA ILE A 9 -13.19 -8.88 14.10
C ILE A 9 -13.79 -9.89 13.13
N GLN A 10 -15.11 -10.07 13.20
CA GLN A 10 -15.83 -10.85 12.19
C GLN A 10 -15.85 -10.07 10.87
N VAL A 11 -15.89 -10.81 9.76
CA VAL A 11 -16.02 -10.26 8.41
C VAL A 11 -17.18 -10.96 7.70
N VAL A 12 -17.74 -10.33 6.69
CA VAL A 12 -18.74 -11.00 5.85
C VAL A 12 -18.01 -11.96 4.91
N ALA A 13 -18.27 -13.26 5.08
CA ALA A 13 -17.74 -14.27 4.18
C ALA A 13 -18.31 -14.09 2.75
N GLU A 14 -17.55 -14.51 1.74
CA GLU A 14 -17.91 -14.27 0.35
C GLU A 14 -19.25 -14.90 -0.03
N GLU A 15 -19.54 -16.10 0.48
CA GLU A 15 -20.80 -16.82 0.30
C GLU A 15 -22.02 -16.14 0.97
N ASN A 16 -21.78 -15.29 1.95
CA ASN A 16 -22.80 -14.55 2.70
C ASN A 16 -22.92 -13.08 2.27
N ALA A 17 -22.13 -12.68 1.27
CA ALA A 17 -22.13 -11.30 0.80
C ALA A 17 -23.40 -10.98 0.00
N GLU A 18 -24.06 -9.89 0.35
CA GLU A 18 -25.26 -9.39 -0.30
C GLU A 18 -25.12 -7.90 -0.68
N GLY A 19 -25.99 -7.43 -1.55
CA GLY A 19 -26.11 -6.02 -1.93
C GLY A 19 -24.77 -5.41 -2.35
N LYS A 20 -24.41 -4.28 -1.73
CA LYS A 20 -23.18 -3.52 -2.02
C LYS A 20 -21.91 -4.33 -1.72
N VAL A 21 -21.88 -5.08 -0.62
CA VAL A 21 -20.71 -5.92 -0.28
C VAL A 21 -20.42 -6.92 -1.36
N LYS A 22 -21.47 -7.61 -1.86
CA LYS A 22 -21.35 -8.57 -2.96
C LYS A 22 -20.83 -7.91 -4.23
N ALA A 23 -21.36 -6.75 -4.60
CA ALA A 23 -20.95 -6.05 -5.80
C ALA A 23 -19.46 -5.68 -5.76
N VAL A 24 -18.97 -5.13 -4.61
CA VAL A 24 -17.56 -4.77 -4.44
C VAL A 24 -16.67 -6.03 -4.41
N TYR A 25 -17.11 -7.12 -3.79
CA TYR A 25 -16.36 -8.37 -3.77
C TYR A 25 -16.22 -8.97 -5.19
N GLU A 26 -17.25 -8.90 -6.01
CA GLU A 26 -17.21 -9.35 -7.41
C GLU A 26 -16.22 -8.51 -8.23
N GLU A 27 -16.20 -7.20 -8.03
CA GLU A 27 -15.22 -6.30 -8.66
C GLU A 27 -13.79 -6.63 -8.22
N LEU A 28 -13.54 -6.74 -6.91
CA LEU A 28 -12.23 -7.09 -6.38
C LEU A 28 -11.74 -8.44 -6.91
N ARG A 29 -12.63 -9.44 -6.96
CA ARG A 29 -12.29 -10.76 -7.52
C ARG A 29 -11.94 -10.68 -9.01
N SER A 30 -12.60 -9.81 -9.77
CA SER A 30 -12.29 -9.62 -11.19
C SER A 30 -10.88 -9.03 -11.41
N VAL A 31 -10.40 -8.21 -10.48
CA VAL A 31 -9.09 -7.55 -10.54
C VAL A 31 -7.97 -8.43 -9.97
N PHE A 32 -8.21 -9.07 -8.82
CA PHE A 32 -7.17 -9.78 -8.05
C PHE A 32 -7.28 -11.31 -8.11
N GLY A 33 -8.30 -11.86 -8.78
CA GLY A 33 -8.58 -13.31 -8.79
C GLY A 33 -9.22 -13.82 -7.49
N LYS A 34 -9.17 -13.03 -6.41
CA LYS A 34 -9.77 -13.30 -5.09
C LYS A 34 -10.23 -11.99 -4.45
N VAL A 35 -10.98 -12.07 -3.35
CA VAL A 35 -11.26 -10.92 -2.49
C VAL A 35 -10.15 -10.85 -1.45
N PRO A 36 -9.28 -9.81 -1.46
CA PRO A 36 -8.22 -9.70 -0.45
C PRO A 36 -8.80 -9.62 0.96
N GLY A 37 -8.20 -10.33 1.92
CA GLY A 37 -8.67 -10.37 3.31
C GLY A 37 -8.77 -9.00 3.94
N VAL A 38 -7.81 -8.12 3.66
CA VAL A 38 -7.83 -6.73 4.09
C VAL A 38 -9.10 -5.98 3.62
N MET A 39 -9.64 -6.29 2.46
CA MET A 39 -10.89 -5.67 1.99
C MET A 39 -12.12 -6.27 2.69
N LYS A 40 -12.06 -7.57 3.07
CA LYS A 40 -13.13 -8.19 3.87
C LYS A 40 -13.30 -7.53 5.23
N ALA A 41 -12.24 -6.96 5.81
CA ALA A 41 -12.31 -6.19 7.05
C ALA A 41 -13.34 -5.06 7.01
N LEU A 42 -13.49 -4.43 5.86
CA LEU A 42 -14.38 -3.29 5.66
C LEU A 42 -15.83 -3.70 5.35
N SER A 43 -16.11 -4.99 5.23
CA SER A 43 -17.43 -5.51 4.84
C SER A 43 -18.55 -5.18 5.82
N LEU A 44 -18.20 -4.92 7.09
CA LEU A 44 -19.16 -4.49 8.12
C LEU A 44 -19.68 -3.07 7.90
N TRP A 45 -19.04 -2.30 7.02
CA TRP A 45 -19.46 -0.96 6.62
C TRP A 45 -19.38 -0.82 5.09
N PRO A 46 -20.45 -1.23 4.38
CA PRO A 46 -20.44 -1.35 2.91
C PRO A 46 -20.06 -0.08 2.15
N GLU A 47 -20.40 1.11 2.67
CA GLU A 47 -20.04 2.39 2.07
C GLU A 47 -18.55 2.67 2.18
N VAL A 48 -17.93 2.28 3.29
CA VAL A 48 -16.49 2.42 3.52
C VAL A 48 -15.73 1.41 2.68
N LEU A 49 -16.22 0.17 2.56
CA LEU A 49 -15.63 -0.84 1.67
C LEU A 49 -15.55 -0.31 0.22
N GLU A 50 -16.64 0.20 -0.31
CA GLU A 50 -16.71 0.78 -1.66
C GLU A 50 -15.75 1.99 -1.80
N LEU A 51 -15.74 2.89 -0.80
CA LEU A 51 -14.84 4.04 -0.77
C LEU A 51 -13.37 3.64 -0.83
N TYR A 52 -12.96 2.65 -0.03
CA TYR A 52 -11.57 2.18 -0.02
C TYR A 52 -11.21 1.41 -1.29
N ALA A 53 -12.09 0.58 -1.83
CA ALA A 53 -11.87 -0.09 -3.11
C ALA A 53 -11.60 0.95 -4.23
N ASN A 54 -12.44 1.98 -4.32
CA ASN A 54 -12.28 3.08 -5.26
C ASN A 54 -11.00 3.90 -5.01
N ARG A 55 -10.69 4.23 -3.75
CA ARG A 55 -9.51 5.01 -3.38
C ARG A 55 -8.21 4.27 -3.72
N ILE A 56 -8.14 2.99 -3.39
CA ILE A 56 -6.99 2.12 -3.71
C ILE A 56 -6.88 1.99 -5.25
N GLY A 57 -7.98 1.70 -5.94
CA GLY A 57 -8.04 1.63 -7.38
C GLY A 57 -7.49 2.88 -8.04
N MET A 58 -7.94 4.06 -7.60
CA MET A 58 -7.53 5.35 -8.15
C MET A 58 -6.06 5.67 -7.85
N ILE A 59 -5.62 5.54 -6.60
CA ILE A 59 -4.28 5.98 -6.18
C ILE A 59 -3.21 4.99 -6.61
N VAL A 60 -3.46 3.68 -6.49
CA VAL A 60 -2.42 2.65 -6.68
C VAL A 60 -2.48 2.03 -8.07
N PHE A 61 -3.69 1.63 -8.52
CA PHE A 61 -3.84 0.80 -9.72
C PHE A 61 -4.06 1.60 -11.00
N SER A 62 -4.59 2.82 -10.92
CA SER A 62 -4.80 3.67 -12.10
C SER A 62 -3.48 4.15 -12.68
N LYS A 63 -3.44 4.30 -14.01
CA LYS A 63 -2.31 4.91 -14.71
C LYS A 63 -2.36 6.43 -14.52
N THR A 64 -1.46 6.96 -13.75
CA THR A 64 -1.37 8.37 -13.35
C THR A 64 0.03 8.93 -13.59
N LEU A 65 0.52 9.84 -12.74
CA LEU A 65 1.80 10.53 -12.93
C LEU A 65 3.00 9.67 -12.48
N LEU A 66 2.81 8.82 -11.45
CA LEU A 66 3.81 7.85 -11.02
C LEU A 66 3.60 6.51 -11.73
N THR A 67 4.70 5.83 -12.03
CA THR A 67 4.63 4.45 -12.51
C THR A 67 4.12 3.52 -11.41
N ARG A 68 3.55 2.37 -11.79
CA ARG A 68 3.13 1.36 -10.82
C ARG A 68 4.30 0.92 -9.93
N ALA A 69 5.48 0.71 -10.48
CA ALA A 69 6.66 0.31 -9.71
C ALA A 69 6.99 1.34 -8.62
N VAL A 70 7.00 2.64 -8.94
CA VAL A 70 7.26 3.69 -7.94
C VAL A 70 6.20 3.70 -6.83
N LYS A 71 4.92 3.53 -7.18
CA LYS A 71 3.84 3.45 -6.18
C LYS A 71 4.03 2.27 -5.23
N GLU A 72 4.43 1.11 -5.78
CA GLU A 72 4.68 -0.09 -4.97
C GLU A 72 5.96 0.03 -4.13
N MET A 73 7.01 0.70 -4.62
CA MET A 73 8.18 1.04 -3.80
C MET A 73 7.78 1.89 -2.58
N ILE A 74 6.93 2.90 -2.80
CA ILE A 74 6.40 3.75 -1.72
C ILE A 74 5.59 2.91 -0.73
N ALA A 75 4.65 2.12 -1.21
CA ALA A 75 3.78 1.28 -0.39
C ALA A 75 4.57 0.26 0.44
N SER A 76 5.56 -0.39 -0.17
CA SER A 76 6.46 -1.34 0.50
C SER A 76 7.27 -0.67 1.61
N LEU A 77 7.87 0.50 1.32
CA LEU A 77 8.65 1.23 2.32
C LEU A 77 7.79 1.74 3.47
N VAL A 78 6.60 2.29 3.18
CA VAL A 78 5.64 2.72 4.22
C VAL A 78 5.25 1.54 5.11
N SER A 79 4.95 0.38 4.51
CA SER A 79 4.58 -0.83 5.24
C SER A 79 5.73 -1.36 6.09
N LYS A 80 6.97 -1.31 5.57
CA LYS A 80 8.18 -1.65 6.32
C LYS A 80 8.39 -0.72 7.52
N VAL A 81 8.27 0.58 7.30
CA VAL A 81 8.47 1.60 8.35
C VAL A 81 7.40 1.52 9.44
N ASN A 82 6.19 1.15 9.08
CA ASN A 82 5.07 0.95 10.00
C ASN A 82 5.03 -0.46 10.63
N GLU A 83 5.95 -1.37 10.22
CA GLU A 83 6.04 -2.76 10.70
C GLU A 83 4.77 -3.59 10.39
N CYS A 84 4.08 -3.30 9.26
CA CYS A 84 2.91 -4.05 8.81
C CYS A 84 3.34 -5.20 7.88
N ASP A 85 3.55 -6.39 8.43
CA ASP A 85 4.04 -7.56 7.68
C ASP A 85 3.06 -8.02 6.59
N TYR A 86 1.75 -7.98 6.86
CA TYR A 86 0.72 -8.28 5.86
C TYR A 86 0.88 -7.39 4.63
N CYS A 87 0.87 -6.07 4.84
CA CYS A 87 0.94 -5.12 3.75
C CYS A 87 2.29 -5.19 3.02
N LEU A 88 3.39 -5.34 3.76
CA LEU A 88 4.74 -5.47 3.19
C LEU A 88 4.82 -6.67 2.23
N THR A 89 4.33 -7.83 2.66
CA THR A 89 4.35 -9.07 1.86
C THR A 89 3.62 -8.89 0.52
N TYR A 90 2.43 -8.29 0.55
CA TYR A 90 1.67 -8.06 -0.69
C TYR A 90 2.32 -7.02 -1.59
N HIS A 91 2.83 -5.92 -1.04
CA HIS A 91 3.45 -4.86 -1.85
C HIS A 91 4.80 -5.28 -2.43
N GLN A 92 5.57 -6.14 -1.76
CA GLN A 92 6.75 -6.77 -2.37
C GLN A 92 6.37 -7.69 -3.55
N SER A 93 5.29 -8.46 -3.45
CA SER A 93 4.77 -9.24 -4.58
C SER A 93 4.35 -8.33 -5.74
N PHE A 94 3.64 -7.26 -5.46
CA PHE A 94 3.21 -6.29 -6.48
C PHE A 94 4.37 -5.51 -7.10
N LEU A 95 5.48 -5.33 -6.42
CA LEU A 95 6.72 -4.82 -7.01
C LEU A 95 7.21 -5.75 -8.12
N VAL A 96 7.20 -7.06 -7.86
CA VAL A 96 7.59 -8.07 -8.85
C VAL A 96 6.63 -8.06 -10.04
N ASP A 97 5.32 -7.98 -9.80
CA ASP A 97 4.31 -7.86 -10.85
C ASP A 97 4.46 -6.56 -11.67
N ALA A 98 5.01 -5.50 -11.06
CA ALA A 98 5.33 -4.25 -11.73
C ALA A 98 6.64 -4.27 -12.53
N GLY A 99 7.32 -5.41 -12.58
CA GLY A 99 8.53 -5.64 -13.39
C GLY A 99 9.86 -5.45 -12.65
N ILE A 100 9.84 -5.27 -11.32
CA ILE A 100 11.04 -5.24 -10.49
C ILE A 100 11.43 -6.69 -10.15
N SER A 101 12.70 -7.05 -10.27
CA SER A 101 13.13 -8.40 -9.89
C SER A 101 12.94 -8.63 -8.38
N SER A 102 12.75 -9.89 -7.96
CA SER A 102 12.59 -10.23 -6.53
C SER A 102 13.80 -9.83 -5.69
N ILE A 103 15.00 -9.88 -6.27
CA ILE A 103 16.25 -9.44 -5.60
C ILE A 103 16.25 -7.93 -5.39
N GLU A 104 15.83 -7.15 -6.40
CA GLU A 104 15.72 -5.70 -6.28
C GLU A 104 14.60 -5.29 -5.32
N ALA A 105 13.45 -5.96 -5.36
CA ALA A 105 12.34 -5.72 -4.44
C ALA A 105 12.79 -5.93 -2.98
N GLU A 106 13.53 -7.01 -2.70
CA GLU A 106 14.11 -7.27 -1.37
C GLU A 106 15.14 -6.21 -0.98
N ALA A 107 16.03 -5.80 -1.91
CA ALA A 107 17.02 -4.77 -1.66
C ALA A 107 16.36 -3.42 -1.30
N ILE A 108 15.29 -3.04 -2.00
CA ILE A 108 14.55 -1.78 -1.75
C ILE A 108 13.99 -1.72 -0.32
N VAL A 109 13.41 -2.80 0.18
CA VAL A 109 12.82 -2.82 1.52
C VAL A 109 13.85 -3.06 2.62
N THR A 110 14.99 -3.69 2.29
CA THR A 110 16.08 -3.89 3.25
C THR A 110 16.85 -2.60 3.48
N ASP A 111 17.33 -1.98 2.41
CA ASP A 111 18.01 -0.67 2.43
C ASP A 111 17.94 -0.02 1.04
N TYR A 112 16.95 0.83 0.82
CA TYR A 112 16.76 1.54 -0.44
C TYR A 112 17.96 2.43 -0.82
N GLN A 113 18.80 2.84 0.13
CA GLN A 113 19.98 3.66 -0.16
C GLN A 113 21.03 2.90 -0.96
N THR A 114 21.15 1.59 -0.74
CA THR A 114 22.08 0.71 -1.43
C THR A 114 21.42 -0.10 -2.56
N ALA A 115 20.08 -0.06 -2.66
CA ALA A 115 19.34 -0.75 -3.71
C ALA A 115 19.71 -0.25 -5.12
N PRO A 116 19.59 -1.11 -6.17
CA PRO A 116 19.93 -0.77 -7.55
C PRO A 116 18.82 0.05 -8.24
N ILE A 117 18.38 1.11 -7.60
CA ILE A 117 17.42 2.09 -8.10
C ILE A 117 18.10 3.44 -8.34
N THR A 118 17.46 4.34 -9.07
CA THR A 118 18.04 5.65 -9.42
C THR A 118 18.20 6.55 -8.20
N ASP A 119 19.12 7.50 -8.25
CA ASP A 119 19.30 8.50 -7.18
C ASP A 119 18.05 9.34 -6.96
N SER A 120 17.27 9.60 -8.03
CA SER A 120 15.98 10.27 -7.95
C SER A 120 14.96 9.46 -7.13
N GLU A 121 14.87 8.15 -7.35
CA GLU A 121 14.01 7.25 -6.57
C GLU A 121 14.48 7.14 -5.13
N LYS A 122 15.80 7.03 -4.87
CA LYS A 122 16.35 7.05 -3.50
C LYS A 122 15.97 8.34 -2.77
N LYS A 123 16.04 9.47 -3.45
CA LYS A 123 15.64 10.77 -2.88
C LYS A 123 14.14 10.80 -2.56
N LEU A 124 13.30 10.25 -3.43
CA LEU A 124 11.87 10.12 -3.19
C LEU A 124 11.60 9.21 -1.99
N LEU A 125 12.25 8.06 -1.90
CA LEU A 125 12.06 7.12 -0.80
C LEU A 125 12.56 7.70 0.55
N ALA A 126 13.61 8.51 0.55
CA ALA A 126 14.04 9.24 1.75
C ALA A 126 12.96 10.25 2.23
N TYR A 127 12.30 10.93 1.30
CA TYR A 127 11.15 11.79 1.59
C TYR A 127 9.97 10.95 2.13
N VAL A 128 9.64 9.84 1.49
CA VAL A 128 8.59 8.89 1.91
C VAL A 128 8.82 8.41 3.33
N GLU A 129 10.02 7.97 3.68
CA GLU A 129 10.36 7.53 5.03
C GLU A 129 10.17 8.67 6.05
N LYS A 130 10.65 9.87 5.73
CA LYS A 130 10.50 11.05 6.57
C LYS A 130 9.03 11.39 6.82
N VAL A 131 8.20 11.40 5.78
CA VAL A 131 6.76 11.66 5.90
C VAL A 131 6.07 10.58 6.72
N THR A 132 6.41 9.31 6.50
CA THR A 132 5.84 8.18 7.24
C THR A 132 6.11 8.29 8.73
N ARG A 133 7.35 8.59 9.12
CA ARG A 133 7.78 8.68 10.53
C ARG A 133 7.39 10.01 11.19
N HIS A 134 7.56 11.12 10.46
CA HIS A 134 7.55 12.46 11.04
C HIS A 134 7.11 13.52 10.01
N ALA A 135 5.91 13.41 9.45
CA ALA A 135 5.39 14.33 8.42
C ALA A 135 5.56 15.83 8.82
N TYR A 136 5.40 16.15 10.09
CA TYR A 136 5.55 17.51 10.64
C TYR A 136 6.99 18.07 10.58
N LYS A 137 7.98 17.22 10.26
CA LYS A 137 9.39 17.64 10.07
C LYS A 137 9.74 17.90 8.60
N THR A 138 8.78 17.72 7.68
CA THR A 138 9.01 18.05 6.27
C THR A 138 9.21 19.55 6.11
N THR A 139 10.19 19.94 5.30
CA THR A 139 10.59 21.32 5.08
C THR A 139 10.52 21.68 3.59
N ASP A 140 10.57 22.98 3.29
CA ASP A 140 10.67 23.46 1.89
C ASP A 140 11.90 22.89 1.19
N ALA A 141 13.01 22.67 1.91
CA ALA A 141 14.20 22.06 1.35
C ALA A 141 14.02 20.60 0.91
N ASP A 142 13.17 19.82 1.59
CA ASP A 142 12.85 18.46 1.18
C ASP A 142 12.14 18.48 -0.19
N ILE A 143 11.15 19.36 -0.33
CA ILE A 143 10.40 19.52 -1.57
C ILE A 143 11.29 20.09 -2.70
N ALA A 144 12.13 21.08 -2.40
CA ALA A 144 13.09 21.63 -3.37
C ALA A 144 14.05 20.54 -3.88
N GLY A 145 14.58 19.71 -2.99
CA GLY A 145 15.44 18.60 -3.38
C GLY A 145 14.76 17.53 -4.26
N LEU A 146 13.45 17.31 -4.11
CA LEU A 146 12.70 16.44 -5.03
C LEU A 146 12.57 17.07 -6.42
N ARG A 147 12.29 18.38 -6.50
CA ARG A 147 12.23 19.12 -7.77
C ARG A 147 13.57 19.09 -8.51
N GLU A 148 14.67 19.26 -7.79
CA GLU A 148 16.04 19.20 -8.34
C GLU A 148 16.34 17.80 -8.91
N CYS A 149 15.77 16.74 -8.34
CA CYS A 149 15.83 15.38 -8.87
C CYS A 149 14.83 15.08 -9.99
N GLY A 150 14.06 16.08 -10.45
CA GLY A 150 13.16 15.96 -11.60
C GLY A 150 11.72 15.54 -11.26
N TRP A 151 11.34 15.44 -9.98
CA TRP A 151 9.96 15.15 -9.60
C TRP A 151 9.08 16.39 -9.76
N SER A 152 7.99 16.27 -10.52
CA SER A 152 6.99 17.34 -10.67
C SER A 152 6.11 17.49 -9.43
N GLU A 153 5.45 18.65 -9.28
CA GLU A 153 4.51 18.92 -8.20
C GLU A 153 3.41 17.83 -8.09
N GLY A 154 2.89 17.39 -9.25
CA GLY A 154 1.88 16.35 -9.30
C GLY A 154 2.39 15.00 -8.80
N GLN A 155 3.63 14.63 -9.16
CA GLN A 155 4.27 13.39 -8.70
C GLN A 155 4.57 13.43 -7.20
N ILE A 156 5.03 14.57 -6.69
CA ILE A 156 5.25 14.78 -5.23
C ILE A 156 3.93 14.67 -4.47
N LEU A 157 2.86 15.30 -4.98
CA LEU A 157 1.52 15.18 -4.39
C LEU A 157 1.05 13.73 -4.40
N GLU A 158 1.17 13.04 -5.55
CA GLU A 158 0.74 11.64 -5.66
C GLU A 158 1.53 10.73 -4.72
N ALA A 159 2.86 10.88 -4.63
CA ALA A 159 3.69 10.13 -3.68
C ALA A 159 3.22 10.35 -2.23
N THR A 160 2.94 11.60 -1.86
CA THR A 160 2.45 11.95 -0.52
C THR A 160 1.08 11.32 -0.23
N LEU A 161 0.19 11.26 -1.23
CA LEU A 161 -1.11 10.60 -1.11
C LEU A 161 -0.98 9.07 -0.98
N VAL A 162 -0.02 8.45 -1.66
CA VAL A 162 0.30 7.01 -1.48
C VAL A 162 0.78 6.76 -0.05
N VAL A 163 1.68 7.60 0.48
CA VAL A 163 2.12 7.50 1.89
C VAL A 163 0.93 7.60 2.84
N GLY A 164 0.07 8.60 2.66
CA GLY A 164 -1.11 8.79 3.53
C GLY A 164 -2.07 7.61 3.48
N LEU A 165 -2.29 7.02 2.30
CA LEU A 165 -3.13 5.84 2.11
C LEU A 165 -2.59 4.65 2.90
N PHE A 166 -1.30 4.33 2.78
CA PHE A 166 -0.73 3.16 3.45
C PHE A 166 -0.45 3.41 4.94
N CYS A 167 -0.16 4.62 5.36
CA CYS A 167 -0.16 4.97 6.78
C CYS A 167 -1.52 4.74 7.46
N ASP A 168 -2.61 4.97 6.74
CA ASP A 168 -3.97 4.65 7.19
C ASP A 168 -4.19 3.13 7.20
N ILE A 169 -4.02 2.44 6.06
CA ILE A 169 -4.29 1.01 5.91
C ILE A 169 -3.47 0.17 6.88
N ASN A 170 -2.16 0.38 6.97
CA ASN A 170 -1.29 -0.41 7.86
C ASN A 170 -1.80 -0.41 9.29
N ARG A 171 -2.28 0.74 9.81
CA ARG A 171 -2.74 0.88 11.19
C ARG A 171 -3.95 0.02 11.51
N TRP A 172 -4.97 0.04 10.66
CA TRP A 172 -6.16 -0.77 10.95
C TRP A 172 -5.97 -2.23 10.56
N VAL A 173 -5.11 -2.56 9.59
CA VAL A 173 -4.72 -3.96 9.30
C VAL A 173 -4.06 -4.58 10.52
N ASP A 174 -3.05 -3.93 11.09
CA ASP A 174 -2.35 -4.43 12.27
C ASP A 174 -3.24 -4.43 13.53
N ALA A 175 -4.00 -3.35 13.74
CA ALA A 175 -4.93 -3.25 14.86
C ALA A 175 -6.00 -4.34 14.85
N LEU A 176 -6.46 -4.74 13.67
CA LEU A 176 -7.48 -5.78 13.49
C LEU A 176 -6.89 -7.18 13.33
N GLY A 177 -5.54 -7.29 13.25
CA GLY A 177 -4.81 -8.55 13.27
C GLY A 177 -4.92 -9.38 12.01
N PHE A 178 -5.02 -8.72 10.84
CA PHE A 178 -4.98 -9.42 9.56
C PHE A 178 -3.58 -9.94 9.27
N ARG A 179 -3.48 -11.18 8.77
CA ARG A 179 -2.24 -11.87 8.46
C ARG A 179 -2.30 -12.47 7.06
N VAL A 180 -1.15 -12.74 6.48
CA VAL A 180 -1.05 -13.33 5.14
C VAL A 180 -1.74 -14.70 5.06
N GLU A 181 -1.71 -15.45 6.14
CA GLU A 181 -2.33 -16.77 6.25
C GLU A 181 -3.87 -16.72 6.26
N ASP A 182 -4.47 -15.54 6.47
CA ASP A 182 -5.93 -15.35 6.49
C ASP A 182 -6.53 -15.17 5.08
N ASP A 183 -5.69 -15.12 4.03
CA ASP A 183 -6.05 -14.95 2.63
C ASP A 183 -5.94 -16.28 1.86
#